data_93e693ff395572f3e0dc27ac95bc47c0
#
_entry.id   93e693ff395572f3e0dc27ac95bc47c0
#
_cell.length_a   1.000
_cell.length_b   1.000
_cell.length_c   1.000
_cell.angle_alpha   90.00
_cell.angle_beta   90.00
_cell.angle_gamma   90.00
#
_symmetry.space_group_name_H-M   'P 1'
#
loop_
_entity.id
_entity.type
_entity.pdbx_description
1 polymer ?
#
loop_
_entity_poly.entity_id
_entity_poly.type
_entity_poly.pdbx_seq_one_letter_code
_entity_poly.pdbx_strand_id
1 'polypeptide(L)'
;IDYRSMVISLRPGMQMERDELCSRLVKLQYERNDMNFIRNKFRVKGDTVDIHLAYNDEFAIRVEFFGDEIDRIIEFDPLTGEHKNVVRHVAIFPASHYIVGPEKMKEGLAKIAVEMEQQVKEFTEEGKLLEAQRIQQRTNYDMEMLQEVGMCKGIENYSAVLSGRAPGSTPTTLLDYFPDDFL
;
A
#
# COMPACT_ATOMS: atom_id res chain seq x y z
N ILE A 1 -1.91 -12.12 -2.99
CA ILE A 1 -1.30 -10.92 -2.42
C ILE A 1 -0.42 -11.39 -1.28
N ASP A 2 0.87 -11.14 -1.41
CA ASP A 2 1.84 -11.65 -0.44
C ASP A 2 1.98 -10.66 0.73
N TYR A 3 0.91 -10.57 1.51
CA TYR A 3 0.79 -9.64 2.65
C TYR A 3 1.90 -9.84 3.70
N ARG A 4 2.40 -11.09 3.82
CA ARG A 4 3.44 -11.42 4.80
C ARG A 4 4.82 -10.87 4.44
N SER A 5 5.11 -10.72 3.16
CA SER A 5 6.40 -10.16 2.70
C SER A 5 6.48 -8.64 2.82
N MET A 6 5.35 -7.98 3.07
CA MET A 6 5.23 -6.52 3.10
C MET A 6 5.01 -5.95 4.51
N VAL A 7 5.38 -6.66 5.55
CA VAL A 7 5.32 -6.17 6.93
C VAL A 7 6.66 -5.53 7.31
N ILE A 8 6.61 -4.30 7.85
CA ILE A 8 7.80 -3.69 8.46
C ILE A 8 7.83 -4.08 9.93
N SER A 9 8.86 -4.84 10.32
CA SER A 9 9.11 -5.23 11.71
C SER A 9 10.20 -4.36 12.28
N LEU A 10 9.91 -3.61 13.35
CA LEU A 10 10.84 -2.69 14.00
C LEU A 10 11.11 -3.11 15.44
N ARG A 11 12.36 -2.91 15.87
CA ARG A 11 12.81 -3.17 17.23
C ARG A 11 13.85 -2.12 17.65
N PRO A 12 13.89 -1.69 18.92
CA PRO A 12 15.01 -0.92 19.44
C PRO A 12 16.35 -1.66 19.22
N GLY A 13 17.41 -0.94 18.91
CA GLY A 13 18.73 -1.48 18.56
C GLY A 13 18.86 -1.96 17.09
N MET A 14 17.81 -1.82 16.27
CA MET A 14 17.86 -2.19 14.86
C MET A 14 18.60 -1.11 14.06
N GLN A 15 19.58 -1.54 13.25
CA GLN A 15 20.25 -0.66 12.29
C GLN A 15 19.32 -0.36 11.13
N MET A 16 18.89 0.87 11.02
CA MET A 16 18.02 1.38 9.99
C MET A 16 18.08 2.91 9.95
N GLU A 17 18.33 3.49 8.80
CA GLU A 17 18.23 4.93 8.65
C GLU A 17 16.76 5.40 8.68
N ARG A 18 16.54 6.60 9.24
CA ARG A 18 15.21 7.22 9.27
C ARG A 18 14.56 7.30 7.89
N ASP A 19 15.34 7.69 6.88
CA ASP A 19 14.84 7.87 5.51
C ASP A 19 14.55 6.52 4.83
N GLU A 20 15.23 5.46 5.23
CA GLU A 20 14.90 4.09 4.84
C GLU A 20 13.52 3.69 5.38
N LEU A 21 13.24 3.97 6.67
CA LEU A 21 11.92 3.72 7.23
C LEU A 21 10.83 4.50 6.47
N CYS A 22 11.06 5.77 6.19
CA CYS A 22 10.12 6.59 5.40
C CYS A 22 9.85 5.99 4.02
N SER A 23 10.89 5.55 3.31
CA SER A 23 10.76 4.90 2.00
C SER A 23 9.97 3.59 2.07
N ARG A 24 10.18 2.80 3.11
CA ARG A 24 9.42 1.56 3.36
C ARG A 24 7.95 1.85 3.67
N LEU A 25 7.65 2.89 4.46
CA LEU A 25 6.27 3.32 4.75
C LEU A 25 5.52 3.75 3.49
N VAL A 26 6.14 4.51 2.60
CA VAL A 26 5.56 4.89 1.30
C VAL A 26 5.26 3.64 0.46
N LYS A 27 6.15 2.65 0.42
CA LYS A 27 5.90 1.36 -0.26
C LYS A 27 4.71 0.59 0.35
N LEU A 28 4.44 0.76 1.65
CA LEU A 28 3.27 0.22 2.34
C LEU A 28 2.01 1.09 2.16
N GLN A 29 2.06 2.11 1.29
CA GLN A 29 0.96 3.04 1.00
C GLN A 29 0.58 3.95 2.18
N TYR A 30 1.52 4.21 3.10
CA TYR A 30 1.40 5.32 4.04
C TYR A 30 1.79 6.62 3.33
N GLU A 31 1.04 7.68 3.59
CA GLU A 31 1.31 9.00 3.04
C GLU A 31 2.00 9.89 4.09
N ARG A 32 3.06 10.59 3.70
CA ARG A 32 3.67 11.60 4.55
C ARG A 32 2.77 12.83 4.63
N ASN A 33 2.38 13.19 5.84
CA ASN A 33 1.65 14.43 6.08
C ASN A 33 2.00 14.99 7.47
N ASP A 34 2.84 16.03 7.49
CA ASP A 34 3.34 16.62 8.73
C ASP A 34 2.29 17.53 9.41
N MET A 35 1.24 17.95 8.68
CA MET A 35 0.19 18.86 9.15
C MET A 35 -1.05 18.11 9.64
N ASN A 36 -1.52 17.12 8.88
CA ASN A 36 -2.73 16.37 9.18
C ASN A 36 -2.38 14.90 9.51
N PHE A 37 -2.18 14.64 10.79
CA PHE A 37 -1.74 13.33 11.29
C PHE A 37 -2.96 12.46 11.65
N ILE A 38 -3.49 11.76 10.65
CA ILE A 38 -4.60 10.81 10.76
C ILE A 38 -4.17 9.41 10.34
N ARG A 39 -5.06 8.41 10.43
CA ARG A 39 -4.77 7.03 9.97
C ARG A 39 -4.16 7.00 8.56
N ASN A 40 -3.29 6.05 8.31
CA ASN A 40 -2.53 5.84 7.07
C ASN A 40 -1.52 6.95 6.78
N LYS A 41 -1.23 7.82 7.74
CA LYS A 41 -0.25 8.89 7.59
C LYS A 41 0.94 8.67 8.50
N PHE A 42 2.07 9.21 8.08
CA PHE A 42 3.24 9.36 8.94
C PHE A 42 3.77 10.79 8.82
N ARG A 43 4.47 11.23 9.84
CA ARG A 43 5.14 12.53 9.86
C ARG A 43 6.56 12.39 10.40
N VAL A 44 7.41 13.33 10.01
CA VAL A 44 8.83 13.34 10.40
C VAL A 44 9.14 14.63 11.16
N LYS A 45 9.73 14.49 12.35
CA LYS A 45 10.17 15.63 13.17
C LYS A 45 11.58 15.35 13.69
N GLY A 46 12.59 15.97 13.09
CA GLY A 46 14.00 15.71 13.45
C GLY A 46 14.32 14.23 13.26
N ASP A 47 14.83 13.59 14.31
CA ASP A 47 15.20 12.17 14.32
C ASP A 47 14.04 11.24 14.74
N THR A 48 12.80 11.70 14.56
CA THR A 48 11.60 10.99 14.98
C THR A 48 10.65 10.79 13.82
N VAL A 49 10.10 9.58 13.71
CA VAL A 49 9.02 9.26 12.75
C VAL A 49 7.79 8.83 13.54
N ASP A 50 6.71 9.58 13.44
CA ASP A 50 5.40 9.25 13.99
C ASP A 50 4.56 8.56 12.90
N ILE A 51 3.94 7.42 13.22
CA ILE A 51 3.18 6.59 12.29
C ILE A 51 1.79 6.34 12.86
N HIS A 52 0.74 6.82 12.18
CA HIS A 52 -0.64 6.51 12.56
C HIS A 52 -1.08 5.25 11.79
N LEU A 53 -1.15 4.14 12.52
CA LEU A 53 -1.41 2.84 11.95
C LEU A 53 -2.76 2.77 11.24
N ALA A 54 -2.82 2.08 10.11
CA ALA A 54 -4.04 1.92 9.32
C ALA A 54 -5.17 1.19 10.06
N TYR A 55 -4.80 0.30 10.96
CA TYR A 55 -5.67 -0.65 11.65
C TYR A 55 -5.89 -0.31 13.14
N ASN A 56 -5.40 0.83 13.60
CA ASN A 56 -5.51 1.23 15.00
C ASN A 56 -5.83 2.73 15.14
N ASP A 57 -6.88 3.04 15.90
CA ASP A 57 -7.30 4.41 16.19
C ASP A 57 -6.91 4.89 17.60
N GLU A 58 -6.58 3.94 18.49
CA GLU A 58 -6.35 4.25 19.91
C GLU A 58 -4.96 4.79 20.19
N PHE A 59 -3.99 4.45 19.36
CA PHE A 59 -2.61 4.90 19.49
C PHE A 59 -1.89 4.97 18.14
N ALA A 60 -0.90 5.83 18.09
CA ALA A 60 0.10 5.90 17.04
C ALA A 60 1.45 5.43 17.55
N ILE A 61 2.36 5.12 16.63
CA ILE A 61 3.72 4.67 16.93
C ILE A 61 4.69 5.81 16.67
N ARG A 62 5.56 6.07 17.64
CA ARG A 62 6.73 6.94 17.50
C ARG A 62 7.98 6.12 17.46
N VAL A 63 8.78 6.28 16.41
CA VAL A 63 10.10 5.68 16.28
C VAL A 63 11.13 6.78 16.44
N GLU A 64 11.96 6.69 17.47
CA GLU A 64 13.05 7.62 17.75
C GLU A 64 14.35 7.01 17.27
N PHE A 65 15.16 7.78 16.55
CA PHE A 65 16.42 7.38 15.98
C PHE A 65 17.59 8.06 16.70
N PHE A 66 18.70 7.36 16.83
CA PHE A 66 19.99 7.91 17.21
C PHE A 66 21.00 7.53 16.12
N GLY A 67 21.30 8.47 15.23
CA GLY A 67 22.05 8.18 14.01
C GLY A 67 21.30 7.18 13.12
N ASP A 68 21.95 6.06 12.81
CA ASP A 68 21.43 5.01 11.94
C ASP A 68 20.81 3.83 12.72
N GLU A 69 20.44 4.06 13.97
CA GLU A 69 19.88 3.03 14.85
C GLU A 69 18.54 3.50 15.43
N ILE A 70 17.58 2.58 15.56
CA ILE A 70 16.34 2.79 16.29
C ILE A 70 16.65 2.75 17.79
N ASP A 71 16.59 3.91 18.45
CA ASP A 71 16.83 4.03 19.88
C ASP A 71 15.63 3.54 20.69
N ARG A 72 14.42 4.03 20.34
CA ARG A 72 13.22 3.75 21.11
C ARG A 72 11.97 3.73 20.23
N ILE A 73 10.99 2.91 20.64
CA ILE A 73 9.67 2.85 20.02
C ILE A 73 8.62 3.07 21.10
N ILE A 74 7.68 4.00 20.86
CA ILE A 74 6.69 4.45 21.83
C ILE A 74 5.29 4.39 21.21
N GLU A 75 4.33 3.88 21.96
CA GLU A 75 2.90 4.09 21.69
C GLU A 75 2.46 5.41 22.33
N PHE A 76 1.79 6.24 21.57
CA PHE A 76 1.28 7.53 22.07
C PHE A 76 -0.12 7.84 21.53
N ASP A 77 -0.86 8.65 22.24
CA ASP A 77 -2.16 9.14 21.79
C ASP A 77 -1.98 10.16 20.66
N PRO A 78 -2.55 9.90 19.45
CA PRO A 78 -2.36 10.79 18.31
C PRO A 78 -2.98 12.18 18.47
N LEU A 79 -3.98 12.33 19.36
CA LEU A 79 -4.68 13.59 19.60
C LEU A 79 -3.99 14.44 20.66
N THR A 80 -3.63 13.83 21.80
CA THR A 80 -3.03 14.53 22.94
C THR A 80 -1.51 14.56 22.89
N GLY A 81 -0.89 13.59 22.18
CA GLY A 81 0.56 13.37 22.17
C GLY A 81 1.08 12.66 23.41
N GLU A 82 0.19 12.23 24.32
CA GLU A 82 0.57 11.56 25.56
C GLU A 82 1.19 10.19 25.30
N HIS A 83 2.34 9.92 25.91
CA HIS A 83 3.03 8.64 25.83
C HIS A 83 2.26 7.59 26.64
N LYS A 84 1.93 6.46 25.98
CA LYS A 84 1.24 5.35 26.63
C LYS A 84 2.23 4.27 27.07
N ASN A 85 2.94 3.68 26.15
CA ASN A 85 3.85 2.55 26.42
C ASN A 85 5.15 2.67 25.62
N VAL A 86 6.24 2.12 26.17
CA VAL A 86 7.46 1.82 25.42
C VAL A 86 7.38 0.38 24.94
N VAL A 87 7.50 0.13 23.65
CA VAL A 87 7.38 -1.20 23.06
C VAL A 87 8.71 -1.73 22.56
N ARG A 88 8.90 -3.04 22.69
CA ARG A 88 10.13 -3.73 22.25
C ARG A 88 10.04 -4.23 20.81
N HIS A 89 8.87 -4.24 20.24
CA HIS A 89 8.64 -4.69 18.88
C HIS A 89 7.33 -4.13 18.37
N VAL A 90 7.32 -3.69 17.13
CA VAL A 90 6.10 -3.33 16.40
C VAL A 90 6.15 -3.90 14.99
N ALA A 91 5.01 -4.41 14.53
CA ALA A 91 4.79 -4.84 13.15
C ALA A 91 3.85 -3.84 12.47
N ILE A 92 4.31 -3.18 11.43
CA ILE A 92 3.52 -2.23 10.64
C ILE A 92 3.03 -2.94 9.40
N PHE A 93 1.71 -3.06 9.29
CA PHE A 93 1.04 -3.67 8.16
C PHE A 93 0.72 -2.62 7.09
N PRO A 94 0.54 -3.03 5.84
CA PRO A 94 0.16 -2.14 4.75
C PRO A 94 -1.10 -1.31 5.05
N ALA A 95 -1.11 -0.07 4.56
CA ALA A 95 -2.25 0.84 4.68
C ALA A 95 -3.38 0.54 3.68
N SER A 96 -3.12 -0.29 2.67
CA SER A 96 -4.08 -0.67 1.63
C SER A 96 -4.12 -2.19 1.44
N HIS A 97 -5.30 -2.69 1.03
CA HIS A 97 -5.49 -4.11 0.69
C HIS A 97 -4.92 -4.50 -0.68
N TYR A 98 -4.66 -3.53 -1.55
CA TYR A 98 -4.22 -3.75 -2.94
C TYR A 98 -2.71 -3.48 -3.13
N ILE A 99 -1.89 -3.87 -2.17
CA ILE A 99 -0.45 -3.78 -2.32
C ILE A 99 0.06 -4.98 -3.11
N VAL A 100 0.82 -4.68 -4.16
CA VAL A 100 1.40 -5.65 -5.09
C VAL A 100 2.91 -5.45 -5.13
N GLY A 101 3.67 -6.53 -5.05
CA GLY A 101 5.13 -6.46 -5.20
C GLY A 101 5.55 -5.99 -6.60
N PRO A 102 6.74 -5.37 -6.75
CA PRO A 102 7.17 -4.72 -7.99
C PRO A 102 7.18 -5.67 -9.20
N GLU A 103 7.57 -6.92 -9.03
CA GLU A 103 7.57 -7.93 -10.09
C GLU A 103 6.14 -8.21 -10.60
N LYS A 104 5.21 -8.48 -9.68
CA LYS A 104 3.80 -8.71 -10.02
C LYS A 104 3.14 -7.46 -10.61
N MET A 105 3.51 -6.27 -10.14
CA MET A 105 3.04 -5.01 -10.71
C MET A 105 3.46 -4.88 -12.17
N LYS A 106 4.74 -5.15 -12.48
CA LYS A 106 5.25 -5.11 -13.84
C LYS A 106 4.54 -6.10 -14.76
N GLU A 107 4.33 -7.34 -14.31
CA GLU A 107 3.58 -8.36 -15.05
C GLU A 107 2.12 -7.94 -15.24
N GLY A 108 1.49 -7.39 -14.21
CA GLY A 108 0.12 -6.89 -14.25
C GLY A 108 -0.05 -5.77 -15.26
N LEU A 109 0.83 -4.77 -15.24
CA LEU A 109 0.81 -3.64 -16.18
C LEU A 109 0.95 -4.11 -17.63
N ALA A 110 1.83 -5.08 -17.90
CA ALA A 110 1.96 -5.64 -19.25
C ALA A 110 0.66 -6.32 -19.74
N LYS A 111 -0.02 -7.05 -18.85
CA LYS A 111 -1.33 -7.67 -19.19
C LYS A 111 -2.41 -6.62 -19.41
N ILE A 112 -2.50 -5.60 -18.56
CA ILE A 112 -3.46 -4.50 -18.70
C ILE A 112 -3.26 -3.79 -20.04
N ALA A 113 -2.01 -3.54 -20.45
CA ALA A 113 -1.72 -2.91 -21.74
C ALA A 113 -2.23 -3.74 -22.92
N VAL A 114 -2.00 -5.06 -22.90
CA VAL A 114 -2.48 -5.98 -23.96
C VAL A 114 -4.02 -5.99 -24.02
N GLU A 115 -4.70 -6.10 -22.88
CA GLU A 115 -6.17 -6.08 -22.83
C GLU A 115 -6.73 -4.74 -23.33
N MET A 116 -6.10 -3.63 -22.97
CA MET A 116 -6.47 -2.30 -23.45
C MET A 116 -6.35 -2.19 -24.97
N GLU A 117 -5.23 -2.60 -25.53
CA GLU A 117 -5.01 -2.55 -27.00
C GLU A 117 -6.06 -3.39 -27.74
N GLN A 118 -6.36 -4.59 -27.22
CA GLN A 118 -7.40 -5.44 -27.80
C GLN A 118 -8.77 -4.76 -27.76
N GLN A 119 -9.17 -4.18 -26.62
CA GLN A 119 -10.47 -3.53 -26.45
C GLN A 119 -10.57 -2.25 -27.29
N VAL A 120 -9.49 -1.48 -27.44
CA VAL A 120 -9.42 -0.32 -28.31
C VAL A 120 -9.64 -0.72 -29.76
N LYS A 121 -9.02 -1.82 -30.20
CA LYS A 121 -9.19 -2.35 -31.55
C LYS A 121 -10.63 -2.77 -31.80
N GLU A 122 -11.24 -3.54 -30.90
CA GLU A 122 -12.64 -3.98 -30.99
C GLU A 122 -13.59 -2.79 -31.10
N PHE A 123 -13.47 -1.79 -30.23
CA PHE A 123 -14.30 -0.59 -30.31
C PHE A 123 -14.10 0.21 -31.59
N THR A 124 -12.87 0.24 -32.12
CA THR A 124 -12.57 0.92 -33.39
C THR A 124 -13.25 0.20 -34.58
N GLU A 125 -13.16 -1.13 -34.59
CA GLU A 125 -13.81 -1.97 -35.62
C GLU A 125 -15.36 -1.87 -35.58
N GLU A 126 -15.94 -1.69 -34.40
CA GLU A 126 -17.36 -1.44 -34.18
C GLU A 126 -17.79 0.02 -34.49
N GLY A 127 -16.86 0.90 -34.86
CA GLY A 127 -17.13 2.32 -35.11
C GLY A 127 -17.33 3.17 -33.83
N LYS A 128 -17.07 2.63 -32.66
CA LYS A 128 -17.16 3.29 -31.33
C LYS A 128 -15.90 4.06 -31.00
N LEU A 129 -15.55 5.05 -31.80
CA LEU A 129 -14.26 5.78 -31.70
C LEU A 129 -14.12 6.56 -30.40
N LEU A 130 -15.20 7.11 -29.86
CA LEU A 130 -15.17 7.85 -28.61
C LEU A 130 -14.90 6.93 -27.41
N GLU A 131 -15.51 5.77 -27.40
CA GLU A 131 -15.31 4.73 -26.38
C GLU A 131 -13.87 4.20 -26.43
N ALA A 132 -13.36 3.94 -27.63
CA ALA A 132 -11.98 3.54 -27.85
C ALA A 132 -10.99 4.57 -27.28
N GLN A 133 -11.19 5.84 -27.58
CA GLN A 133 -10.35 6.92 -27.06
C GLN A 133 -10.43 7.04 -25.53
N ARG A 134 -11.63 6.97 -24.97
CA ARG A 134 -11.85 7.11 -23.52
C ARG A 134 -11.20 5.97 -22.72
N ILE A 135 -11.37 4.71 -23.16
CA ILE A 135 -10.76 3.57 -22.47
C ILE A 135 -9.24 3.66 -22.56
N GLN A 136 -8.69 4.01 -23.73
CA GLN A 136 -7.25 4.18 -23.90
C GLN A 136 -6.67 5.26 -22.97
N GLN A 137 -7.28 6.44 -22.94
CA GLN A 137 -6.81 7.55 -22.10
C GLN A 137 -6.88 7.19 -20.61
N ARG A 138 -8.01 6.61 -20.17
CA ARG A 138 -8.20 6.24 -18.77
C ARG A 138 -7.23 5.15 -18.36
N THR A 139 -7.10 4.08 -19.14
CA THR A 139 -6.22 2.96 -18.78
C THR A 139 -4.76 3.37 -18.78
N ASN A 140 -4.33 4.23 -19.71
CA ASN A 140 -2.96 4.76 -19.70
C ASN A 140 -2.68 5.58 -18.43
N TYR A 141 -3.61 6.46 -18.04
CA TYR A 141 -3.50 7.22 -16.80
C TYR A 141 -3.47 6.32 -15.57
N ASP A 142 -4.35 5.31 -15.51
CA ASP A 142 -4.39 4.35 -14.39
C ASP A 142 -3.09 3.53 -14.31
N MET A 143 -2.51 3.12 -15.45
CA MET A 143 -1.21 2.42 -15.52
C MET A 143 -0.06 3.31 -15.04
N GLU A 144 -0.03 4.58 -15.43
CA GLU A 144 0.95 5.54 -14.95
C GLU A 144 0.86 5.71 -13.42
N MET A 145 -0.34 5.88 -12.89
CA MET A 145 -0.57 5.96 -11.43
C MET A 145 -0.15 4.68 -10.70
N LEU A 146 -0.44 3.50 -11.26
CA LEU A 146 -0.01 2.23 -10.69
C LEU A 146 1.52 2.09 -10.69
N GLN A 147 2.18 2.57 -11.73
CA GLN A 147 3.64 2.51 -11.85
C GLN A 147 4.34 3.49 -10.90
N GLU A 148 3.87 4.72 -10.80
CA GLU A 148 4.52 5.79 -10.04
C GLU A 148 4.15 5.75 -8.54
N VAL A 149 2.89 5.49 -8.23
CA VAL A 149 2.33 5.58 -6.87
C VAL A 149 1.99 4.20 -6.31
N GLY A 150 1.85 3.18 -7.16
CA GLY A 150 1.39 1.84 -6.77
C GLY A 150 -0.11 1.75 -6.53
N MET A 151 -0.87 2.79 -6.85
CA MET A 151 -2.32 2.85 -6.66
C MET A 151 -2.98 3.77 -7.69
N CYS A 152 -4.21 3.42 -8.13
CA CYS A 152 -5.05 4.28 -8.95
C CYS A 152 -6.50 4.29 -8.42
N LYS A 153 -7.28 5.25 -8.89
CA LYS A 153 -8.72 5.29 -8.57
C LYS A 153 -9.44 4.17 -9.31
N GLY A 154 -10.09 3.27 -8.58
CA GLY A 154 -10.76 2.10 -9.15
C GLY A 154 -9.81 0.91 -9.35
N ILE A 155 -8.75 0.81 -8.52
CA ILE A 155 -7.76 -0.29 -8.53
C ILE A 155 -8.45 -1.68 -8.42
N GLU A 156 -9.63 -1.74 -7.83
CA GLU A 156 -10.45 -2.96 -7.76
C GLU A 156 -10.76 -3.56 -9.14
N ASN A 157 -10.87 -2.73 -10.18
CA ASN A 157 -11.10 -3.18 -11.56
C ASN A 157 -9.91 -3.98 -12.11
N TYR A 158 -8.72 -3.73 -11.61
CA TYR A 158 -7.47 -4.41 -11.97
C TYR A 158 -7.10 -5.54 -11.02
N SER A 159 -7.93 -5.79 -9.99
CA SER A 159 -7.62 -6.73 -8.90
C SER A 159 -7.34 -8.17 -9.37
N ALA A 160 -8.04 -8.65 -10.39
CA ALA A 160 -7.83 -9.98 -10.95
C ALA A 160 -6.44 -10.10 -11.59
N VAL A 161 -6.07 -9.11 -12.41
CA VAL A 161 -4.78 -9.08 -13.12
C VAL A 161 -3.64 -8.90 -12.13
N LEU A 162 -3.75 -7.94 -11.21
CA LEU A 162 -2.73 -7.63 -10.21
C LEU A 162 -2.51 -8.76 -9.19
N SER A 163 -3.55 -9.55 -8.88
CA SER A 163 -3.44 -10.73 -8.02
C SER A 163 -3.03 -12.00 -8.77
N GLY A 164 -2.93 -11.94 -10.10
CA GLY A 164 -2.58 -13.10 -10.94
C GLY A 164 -3.66 -14.16 -11.00
N ARG A 165 -4.92 -13.80 -10.76
CA ARG A 165 -6.08 -14.71 -10.88
C ARG A 165 -6.45 -14.97 -12.33
N ALA A 166 -7.00 -16.15 -12.59
CA ALA A 166 -7.53 -16.48 -13.91
C ALA A 166 -8.76 -15.60 -14.23
N PRO A 167 -8.97 -15.21 -15.51
CA PRO A 167 -10.17 -14.51 -15.93
C PRO A 167 -11.45 -15.26 -15.50
N GLY A 168 -12.43 -14.55 -14.96
CA GLY A 168 -13.68 -15.12 -14.48
C GLY A 168 -13.61 -15.85 -13.12
N SER A 169 -12.44 -15.90 -12.48
CA SER A 169 -12.34 -16.47 -11.13
C SER A 169 -12.99 -15.57 -10.08
N THR A 170 -13.59 -16.20 -9.07
CA THR A 170 -14.19 -15.47 -7.94
C THR A 170 -13.14 -14.67 -7.18
N PRO A 171 -13.40 -13.42 -6.81
CA PRO A 171 -12.54 -12.66 -5.93
C PRO A 171 -12.34 -13.36 -4.59
N THR A 172 -11.14 -13.24 -4.01
CA THR A 172 -10.86 -13.71 -2.67
C THR A 172 -11.76 -12.97 -1.67
N THR A 173 -12.50 -13.73 -0.88
CA THR A 173 -13.39 -13.22 0.15
C THR A 173 -12.73 -13.28 1.53
N LEU A 174 -13.39 -12.71 2.54
CA LEU A 174 -12.91 -12.81 3.93
C LEU A 174 -12.87 -14.26 4.41
N LEU A 175 -13.76 -15.11 3.90
CA LEU A 175 -13.85 -16.54 4.26
C LEU A 175 -12.59 -17.33 3.82
N ASP A 176 -11.94 -16.92 2.74
CA ASP A 176 -10.71 -17.56 2.23
C ASP A 176 -9.48 -17.36 3.15
N TYR A 177 -9.61 -16.52 4.18
CA TYR A 177 -8.54 -16.28 5.17
C TYR A 177 -8.72 -17.12 6.44
N PHE A 178 -9.86 -17.76 6.60
CA PHE A 178 -10.08 -18.69 7.71
C PHE A 178 -9.47 -20.06 7.39
N PRO A 179 -9.02 -20.83 8.40
CA PRO A 179 -8.63 -22.21 8.21
C PRO A 179 -9.82 -23.06 7.74
N ASP A 180 -9.56 -24.17 7.03
CA ASP A 180 -10.60 -25.01 6.45
C ASP A 180 -11.55 -25.64 7.49
N ASP A 181 -11.15 -25.64 8.76
CA ASP A 181 -11.87 -26.22 9.93
C ASP A 181 -12.42 -25.16 10.89
N PHE A 182 -12.71 -23.96 10.41
CA PHE A 182 -13.16 -22.85 11.28
C PHE A 182 -14.63 -22.93 11.73
N LEU A 183 -15.42 -23.90 11.22
CA LEU A 183 -16.83 -24.16 11.60
C LEU A 183 -16.97 -25.33 12.52
#